data_80cdd853ff9c9b6721b87623b6ea60f9
#
_entry.id   80cdd853ff9c9b6721b87623b6ea60f9
#
_cell.length_a   1.000
_cell.length_b   1.000
_cell.length_c   1.000
_cell.angle_alpha   90.00
_cell.angle_beta   90.00
_cell.angle_gamma   90.00
#
_symmetry.space_group_name_H-M   'P 1'
#
loop_
_entity.id
_entity.type
_entity.pdbx_description
1 polymer ?
#
loop_
_entity_poly.entity_id
_entity_poly.type
_entity_poly.pdbx_seq_one_letter_code
_entity_poly.pdbx_strand_id
1 'polypeptide(L)'
;MKQSITETDRILCLDVVRGFALLGILLVNILGFGAISAMAFNPLLGFSLPSDIWIWGAVELTAEGAMRALFSMLFGAGVLLFLERGEDRGRLYFKRTFWLLIFGLINGYVLMWSGDILFTYALAGFVLYFLRNMSAKGLAILSVVLFACLCAYSAALNFGLEFLRSAANHNAEAAADWAEFYDMFALSLIHI
;
A
#
# COMPACT_ATOMS: atom_id res chain seq x y z
N MET A 1 -39.17 0.79 -0.72
CA MET A 1 -38.83 0.19 0.59
C MET A 1 -37.38 -0.29 0.52
N LYS A 2 -36.49 0.27 1.35
CA LYS A 2 -35.11 -0.22 1.46
C LYS A 2 -35.18 -1.56 2.19
N GLN A 3 -34.93 -2.68 1.50
CA GLN A 3 -34.67 -3.95 2.18
C GLN A 3 -33.42 -3.79 3.02
N SER A 4 -33.53 -3.93 4.32
CA SER A 4 -32.38 -4.09 5.22
C SER A 4 -31.69 -5.40 4.85
N ILE A 5 -30.37 -5.39 4.78
CA ILE A 5 -29.58 -6.60 4.59
C ILE A 5 -29.88 -7.52 5.78
N THR A 6 -30.49 -8.66 5.51
CA THR A 6 -30.71 -9.69 6.53
C THR A 6 -29.40 -10.33 6.92
N GLU A 7 -29.26 -10.82 8.17
CA GLU A 7 -28.04 -11.49 8.65
C GLU A 7 -27.64 -12.69 7.75
N THR A 8 -28.60 -13.31 7.09
CA THR A 8 -28.41 -14.42 6.16
C THR A 8 -27.65 -14.02 4.88
N ASP A 9 -27.64 -12.75 4.52
CA ASP A 9 -26.95 -12.23 3.32
C ASP A 9 -25.50 -11.83 3.59
N ARG A 10 -25.05 -11.90 4.84
CA ARG A 10 -23.66 -11.61 5.21
C ARG A 10 -22.79 -12.83 5.02
N ILE A 11 -21.71 -12.66 4.31
CA ILE A 11 -20.65 -13.67 4.24
C ILE A 11 -19.74 -13.48 5.46
N LEU A 12 -20.17 -14.06 6.60
CA LEU A 12 -19.50 -13.91 7.90
C LEU A 12 -17.99 -14.19 7.82
N CYS A 13 -17.60 -15.18 7.02
CA CYS A 13 -16.19 -15.51 6.82
C CYS A 13 -15.37 -14.32 6.28
N LEU A 14 -15.91 -13.57 5.30
CA LEU A 14 -15.20 -12.39 4.75
C LEU A 14 -15.07 -11.27 5.77
N ASP A 15 -16.07 -11.06 6.62
CA ASP A 15 -16.03 -10.02 7.64
C ASP A 15 -15.04 -10.37 8.76
N VAL A 16 -14.97 -11.63 9.17
CA VAL A 16 -13.99 -12.13 10.14
C VAL A 16 -12.56 -12.01 9.61
N VAL A 17 -12.32 -12.43 8.36
CA VAL A 17 -10.99 -12.34 7.75
C VAL A 17 -10.57 -10.89 7.54
N ARG A 18 -11.49 -9.98 7.21
CA ARG A 18 -11.21 -8.53 7.17
C ARG A 18 -10.81 -7.99 8.54
N GLY A 19 -11.54 -8.36 9.58
CA GLY A 19 -11.21 -7.96 10.95
C GLY A 19 -9.80 -8.40 11.34
N PHE A 20 -9.45 -9.64 11.02
CA PHE A 20 -8.11 -10.17 11.27
C PHE A 20 -7.02 -9.45 10.47
N ALA A 21 -7.28 -9.17 9.18
CA ALA A 21 -6.34 -8.42 8.34
C ALA A 21 -6.12 -6.99 8.87
N LEU A 22 -7.17 -6.31 9.36
CA LEU A 22 -7.06 -4.99 9.97
C LEU A 22 -6.21 -5.00 11.23
N LEU A 23 -6.32 -6.02 12.08
CA LEU A 23 -5.47 -6.17 13.26
C LEU A 23 -4.00 -6.35 12.87
N GLY A 24 -3.71 -7.13 11.82
CA GLY A 24 -2.35 -7.28 11.30
C GLY A 24 -1.79 -5.96 10.75
N ILE A 25 -2.58 -5.19 10.03
CA ILE A 25 -2.20 -3.86 9.52
C ILE A 25 -1.94 -2.88 10.69
N LEU A 26 -2.73 -2.96 11.77
CA LEU A 26 -2.48 -2.15 12.96
C LEU A 26 -1.11 -2.45 13.58
N LEU A 27 -0.70 -3.72 13.67
CA LEU A 27 0.60 -4.11 14.19
C LEU A 27 1.77 -3.51 13.39
N VAL A 28 1.64 -3.44 12.06
CA VAL A 28 2.62 -2.80 11.19
C VAL A 28 2.65 -1.28 11.41
N ASN A 29 1.47 -0.67 11.43
CA ASN A 29 1.34 0.78 11.54
C ASN A 29 1.74 1.33 12.92
N ILE A 30 1.71 0.50 13.99
CA ILE A 30 2.05 0.95 15.33
C ILE A 30 3.50 1.44 15.44
N LEU A 31 4.40 0.86 14.65
CA LEU A 31 5.79 1.33 14.55
C LEU A 31 5.86 2.73 13.92
N GLY A 32 5.05 2.99 12.89
CA GLY A 32 4.96 4.29 12.24
C GLY A 32 4.36 5.39 13.14
N PHE A 33 3.54 5.04 14.14
CA PHE A 33 2.99 6.00 15.10
C PHE A 33 3.94 6.34 16.25
N GLY A 34 4.81 5.41 16.62
CA GLY A 34 5.65 5.55 17.83
C GLY A 34 7.14 5.70 17.55
N ALA A 35 7.60 5.48 16.33
CA ALA A 35 9.01 5.47 15.96
C ALA A 35 9.29 6.43 14.79
N ILE A 36 10.56 6.81 14.65
CA ILE A 36 11.02 7.58 13.48
C ILE A 36 10.87 6.70 12.24
N SER A 37 10.36 7.25 11.14
CA SER A 37 10.10 6.50 9.89
C SER A 37 11.32 5.70 9.38
N ALA A 38 12.52 6.19 9.64
CA ALA A 38 13.76 5.49 9.34
C ALA A 38 13.91 4.14 10.05
N MET A 39 13.31 3.97 11.24
CA MET A 39 13.34 2.70 12.00
C MET A 39 12.49 1.60 11.35
N ALA A 40 11.44 1.97 10.61
CA ALA A 40 10.63 1.01 9.88
C ALA A 40 11.45 0.31 8.77
N PHE A 41 12.40 1.03 8.17
CA PHE A 41 13.27 0.49 7.11
C PHE A 41 14.60 -0.06 7.64
N ASN A 42 15.08 0.43 8.77
CA ASN A 42 16.32 -0.03 9.38
C ASN A 42 16.17 -0.18 10.90
N PRO A 43 15.87 -1.38 11.40
CA PRO A 43 15.64 -1.63 12.82
C PRO A 43 16.85 -1.34 13.70
N LEU A 44 18.07 -1.32 13.12
CA LEU A 44 19.30 -1.04 13.88
C LEU A 44 19.40 0.41 14.35
N LEU A 45 18.58 1.32 13.81
CA LEU A 45 18.58 2.73 14.21
C LEU A 45 17.88 2.99 15.54
N GLY A 46 17.03 2.05 16.01
CA GLY A 46 16.23 2.29 17.22
C GLY A 46 16.10 1.11 18.17
N PHE A 47 16.39 -0.08 17.70
CA PHE A 47 16.31 -1.28 18.54
C PHE A 47 17.71 -1.68 19.00
N SER A 48 17.88 -1.78 20.31
CA SER A 48 19.16 -2.09 20.94
C SER A 48 19.31 -3.55 21.37
N LEU A 49 18.18 -4.25 21.53
CA LEU A 49 18.18 -5.64 21.96
C LEU A 49 18.05 -6.59 20.77
N PRO A 50 18.78 -7.73 20.74
CA PRO A 50 18.61 -8.75 19.71
C PRO A 50 17.16 -9.27 19.60
N SER A 51 16.42 -9.33 20.71
CA SER A 51 15.01 -9.71 20.74
C SER A 51 14.13 -8.80 19.91
N ASP A 52 14.40 -7.49 19.94
CA ASP A 52 13.60 -6.49 19.23
C ASP A 52 13.71 -6.66 17.70
N ILE A 53 14.91 -7.01 17.22
CA ILE A 53 15.18 -7.29 15.81
C ILE A 53 14.41 -8.53 15.35
N TRP A 54 14.36 -9.57 16.18
CA TRP A 54 13.60 -10.79 15.86
C TRP A 54 12.09 -10.52 15.85
N ILE A 55 11.58 -9.75 16.79
CA ILE A 55 10.17 -9.35 16.84
C ILE A 55 9.83 -8.49 15.63
N TRP A 56 10.65 -7.50 15.32
CA TRP A 56 10.49 -6.67 14.12
C TRP A 56 10.45 -7.54 12.85
N GLY A 57 11.43 -8.43 12.66
CA GLY A 57 11.47 -9.32 11.50
C GLY A 57 10.28 -10.27 11.40
N ALA A 58 9.77 -10.76 12.53
CA ALA A 58 8.58 -11.60 12.56
C ALA A 58 7.32 -10.80 12.16
N VAL A 59 7.15 -9.57 12.64
CA VAL A 59 6.05 -8.66 12.27
C VAL A 59 6.13 -8.29 10.80
N GLU A 60 7.32 -7.93 10.31
CA GLU A 60 7.56 -7.59 8.90
C GLU A 60 7.17 -8.74 7.97
N LEU A 61 7.65 -9.95 8.29
CA LEU A 61 7.38 -11.13 7.46
C LEU A 61 5.91 -11.56 7.48
N THR A 62 5.25 -11.51 8.65
CA THR A 62 3.90 -12.05 8.82
C THR A 62 2.81 -11.00 8.61
N ALA A 63 3.01 -9.78 9.08
CA ALA A 63 1.98 -8.75 9.04
C ALA A 63 2.13 -7.80 7.83
N GLU A 64 3.33 -7.30 7.54
CA GLU A 64 3.55 -6.33 6.46
C GLU A 64 3.09 -6.89 5.09
N GLY A 65 3.68 -7.97 4.64
CA GLY A 65 3.37 -8.55 3.33
C GLY A 65 2.02 -9.28 3.31
N ALA A 66 1.82 -10.22 4.24
CA ALA A 66 0.67 -11.12 4.20
C ALA A 66 -0.66 -10.44 4.51
N MET A 67 -0.73 -9.59 5.56
CA MET A 67 -1.98 -8.94 5.96
C MET A 67 -2.39 -7.84 4.99
N ARG A 68 -1.44 -7.12 4.43
CA ARG A 68 -1.69 -6.10 3.41
C ARG A 68 -2.20 -6.74 2.11
N ALA A 69 -1.60 -7.85 1.67
CA ALA A 69 -2.06 -8.62 0.52
C ALA A 69 -3.47 -9.19 0.75
N LEU A 70 -3.72 -9.79 1.92
CA LEU A 70 -5.02 -10.31 2.30
C LEU A 70 -6.09 -9.22 2.28
N PHE A 71 -5.81 -8.05 2.86
CA PHE A 71 -6.73 -6.93 2.86
C PHE A 71 -7.02 -6.42 1.44
N SER A 72 -6.00 -6.35 0.57
CA SER A 72 -6.16 -5.96 -0.84
C SER A 72 -7.05 -6.93 -1.61
N MET A 73 -6.87 -8.23 -1.42
CA MET A 73 -7.73 -9.26 -2.03
C MET A 73 -9.18 -9.15 -1.54
N LEU A 74 -9.39 -8.95 -0.25
CA LEU A 74 -10.72 -8.77 0.34
C LEU A 74 -11.38 -7.46 -0.10
N PHE A 75 -10.60 -6.41 -0.32
CA PHE A 75 -11.11 -5.17 -0.90
C PHE A 75 -11.62 -5.41 -2.32
N GLY A 76 -10.83 -6.03 -3.19
CA GLY A 76 -11.23 -6.37 -4.55
C GLY A 76 -12.48 -7.26 -4.61
N ALA A 77 -12.51 -8.34 -3.82
CA ALA A 77 -13.69 -9.19 -3.71
C ALA A 77 -14.93 -8.43 -3.22
N GLY A 78 -14.75 -7.54 -2.24
CA GLY A 78 -15.82 -6.70 -1.73
C GLY A 78 -16.39 -5.73 -2.74
N VAL A 79 -15.56 -5.18 -3.63
CA VAL A 79 -15.99 -4.32 -4.73
C VAL A 79 -16.89 -5.10 -5.70
N LEU A 80 -16.47 -6.29 -6.14
CA LEU A 80 -17.23 -7.12 -7.05
C LEU A 80 -18.58 -7.53 -6.44
N LEU A 81 -18.57 -8.11 -5.23
CA LEU A 81 -19.77 -8.52 -4.53
C LEU A 81 -20.75 -7.35 -4.27
N PHE A 82 -20.22 -6.15 -4.06
CA PHE A 82 -21.06 -4.98 -3.87
C PHE A 82 -21.75 -4.56 -5.18
N LEU A 83 -21.04 -4.61 -6.31
CA LEU A 83 -21.55 -4.20 -7.61
C LEU A 83 -22.52 -5.22 -8.21
N GLU A 84 -22.35 -6.53 -7.94
CA GLU A 84 -23.24 -7.59 -8.41
C GLU A 84 -24.64 -7.55 -7.79
N ARG A 85 -24.82 -6.93 -6.64
CA ARG A 85 -26.08 -6.95 -5.87
C ARG A 85 -27.20 -6.03 -6.40
N GLY A 86 -27.07 -5.38 -7.57
CA GLY A 86 -28.15 -4.59 -8.18
C GLY A 86 -27.68 -3.50 -9.15
N GLU A 87 -28.56 -3.15 -10.10
CA GLU A 87 -28.27 -2.26 -11.24
C GLU A 87 -27.93 -0.81 -10.83
N ASP A 88 -28.49 -0.27 -9.75
CA ASP A 88 -28.28 1.13 -9.29
C ASP A 88 -27.08 1.33 -8.35
N ARG A 89 -26.27 0.28 -8.13
CA ARG A 89 -25.18 0.35 -7.15
C ARG A 89 -23.95 1.12 -7.60
N GLY A 90 -23.78 1.35 -8.89
CA GLY A 90 -22.67 2.14 -9.42
C GLY A 90 -22.58 3.53 -8.78
N ARG A 91 -23.70 4.27 -8.72
CA ARG A 91 -23.74 5.60 -8.11
C ARG A 91 -23.38 5.58 -6.62
N LEU A 92 -23.89 4.58 -5.89
CA LEU A 92 -23.59 4.42 -4.48
C LEU A 92 -22.12 4.02 -4.26
N TYR A 93 -21.58 3.19 -5.15
CA TYR A 93 -20.18 2.80 -5.16
C TYR A 93 -19.27 4.02 -5.33
N PHE A 94 -19.51 4.84 -6.38
CA PHE A 94 -18.75 6.07 -6.60
C PHE A 94 -18.80 7.02 -5.42
N LYS A 95 -19.98 7.20 -4.81
CA LYS A 95 -20.13 8.04 -3.62
C LYS A 95 -19.28 7.52 -2.45
N ARG A 96 -19.27 6.21 -2.21
CA ARG A 96 -18.44 5.61 -1.14
C ARG A 96 -16.95 5.76 -1.43
N THR A 97 -16.51 5.46 -2.66
CA THR A 97 -15.11 5.56 -3.08
C THR A 97 -14.65 7.03 -3.05
N PHE A 98 -15.51 7.96 -3.42
CA PHE A 98 -15.20 9.39 -3.30
C PHE A 98 -15.02 9.84 -1.85
N TRP A 99 -15.86 9.39 -0.92
CA TRP A 99 -15.65 9.68 0.50
C TRP A 99 -14.37 9.04 1.04
N LEU A 100 -14.06 7.83 0.59
CA LEU A 100 -12.80 7.18 0.94
C LEU A 100 -11.60 8.00 0.46
N LEU A 101 -11.66 8.57 -0.75
CA LEU A 101 -10.65 9.48 -1.28
C LEU A 101 -10.51 10.74 -0.42
N ILE A 102 -11.63 11.38 -0.05
CA ILE A 102 -11.62 12.57 0.82
C ILE A 102 -10.96 12.26 2.17
N PHE A 103 -11.35 11.15 2.81
CA PHE A 103 -10.75 10.75 4.08
C PHE A 103 -9.26 10.44 3.94
N GLY A 104 -8.84 9.78 2.84
CA GLY A 104 -7.42 9.55 2.55
C GLY A 104 -6.64 10.85 2.37
N LEU A 105 -7.19 11.84 1.67
CA LEU A 105 -6.59 13.16 1.52
C LEU A 105 -6.47 13.90 2.86
N ILE A 106 -7.51 13.87 3.68
CA ILE A 106 -7.47 14.47 5.02
C ILE A 106 -6.39 13.80 5.86
N ASN A 107 -6.34 12.46 5.84
CA ASN A 107 -5.38 11.70 6.60
C ASN A 107 -3.93 11.99 6.15
N GLY A 108 -3.68 11.99 4.85
CA GLY A 108 -2.35 12.26 4.29
C GLY A 108 -1.88 13.70 4.46
N TYR A 109 -2.75 14.70 4.22
CA TYR A 109 -2.35 16.10 4.20
C TYR A 109 -2.62 16.86 5.49
N VAL A 110 -3.68 16.55 6.22
CA VAL A 110 -4.05 17.25 7.47
C VAL A 110 -3.42 16.55 8.67
N LEU A 111 -3.51 15.22 8.72
CA LEU A 111 -2.90 14.43 9.78
C LEU A 111 -1.43 14.08 9.49
N MET A 112 -0.93 14.44 8.30
CA MET A 112 0.43 14.20 7.83
C MET A 112 0.87 12.73 7.96
N TRP A 113 -0.08 11.81 7.80
CA TRP A 113 0.18 10.38 7.87
C TRP A 113 0.58 9.82 6.50
N SER A 114 1.89 9.66 6.27
CA SER A 114 2.47 9.16 5.01
C SER A 114 2.12 7.70 4.71
N GLY A 115 1.78 6.91 5.72
CA GLY A 115 1.34 5.51 5.61
C GLY A 115 -0.14 5.33 5.26
N ASP A 116 -0.82 6.37 4.73
CA ASP A 116 -2.25 6.27 4.41
C ASP A 116 -2.54 5.31 3.26
N ILE A 117 -3.34 4.30 3.57
CA ILE A 117 -3.80 3.32 2.58
C ILE A 117 -5.15 3.71 1.94
N LEU A 118 -5.93 4.62 2.57
CA LEU A 118 -7.26 4.99 2.11
C LEU A 118 -7.24 5.66 0.75
N PHE A 119 -6.30 6.58 0.56
CA PHE A 119 -6.10 7.27 -0.72
C PHE A 119 -5.78 6.28 -1.84
N THR A 120 -4.83 5.38 -1.62
CA THR A 120 -4.42 4.36 -2.58
C THR A 120 -5.57 3.40 -2.91
N TYR A 121 -6.33 2.94 -1.90
CA TYR A 121 -7.50 2.08 -2.11
C TYR A 121 -8.65 2.81 -2.80
N ALA A 122 -8.82 4.10 -2.59
CA ALA A 122 -9.81 4.88 -3.32
C ALA A 122 -9.48 4.96 -4.82
N LEU A 123 -8.22 5.26 -5.17
CA LEU A 123 -7.77 5.27 -6.56
C LEU A 123 -7.90 3.89 -7.21
N ALA A 124 -7.44 2.83 -6.52
CA ALA A 124 -7.61 1.45 -6.98
C ALA A 124 -9.10 1.10 -7.17
N GLY A 125 -9.97 1.57 -6.27
CA GLY A 125 -11.41 1.39 -6.35
C GLY A 125 -12.00 2.00 -7.62
N PHE A 126 -11.62 3.22 -7.99
CA PHE A 126 -12.07 3.82 -9.25
C PHE A 126 -11.65 2.97 -10.46
N VAL A 127 -10.40 2.50 -10.49
CA VAL A 127 -9.90 1.63 -11.57
C VAL A 127 -10.66 0.30 -11.61
N LEU A 128 -10.87 -0.35 -10.46
CA LEU A 128 -11.59 -1.62 -10.35
C LEU A 128 -13.03 -1.53 -10.90
N TYR A 129 -13.69 -0.39 -10.76
CA TYR A 129 -15.01 -0.20 -11.35
C TYR A 129 -15.03 -0.38 -12.86
N PHE A 130 -14.02 0.12 -13.55
CA PHE A 130 -13.89 -0.04 -15.01
C PHE A 130 -13.47 -1.46 -15.40
N LEU A 131 -12.72 -2.13 -14.53
CA LEU A 131 -12.25 -3.51 -14.77
C LEU A 131 -13.27 -4.59 -14.35
N ARG A 132 -14.40 -4.23 -13.74
CA ARG A 132 -15.38 -5.17 -13.17
C ARG A 132 -15.95 -6.20 -14.16
N ASN A 133 -15.99 -5.85 -15.45
CA ASN A 133 -16.52 -6.71 -16.52
C ASN A 133 -15.43 -7.59 -17.17
N MET A 134 -14.18 -7.47 -16.75
CA MET A 134 -13.11 -8.31 -17.26
C MET A 134 -13.23 -9.74 -16.73
N SER A 135 -12.86 -10.70 -17.58
CA SER A 135 -12.80 -12.10 -17.16
C SER A 135 -11.71 -12.30 -16.09
N ALA A 136 -11.89 -13.31 -15.23
CA ALA A 136 -10.90 -13.64 -14.21
C ALA A 136 -9.50 -13.91 -14.80
N LYS A 137 -9.43 -14.54 -15.98
CA LYS A 137 -8.16 -14.75 -16.71
C LYS A 137 -7.55 -13.41 -17.16
N GLY A 138 -8.36 -12.49 -17.66
CA GLY A 138 -7.90 -11.16 -18.06
C GLY A 138 -7.34 -10.36 -16.89
N LEU A 139 -8.02 -10.37 -15.74
CA LEU A 139 -7.55 -9.73 -14.52
C LEU A 139 -6.25 -10.36 -14.00
N ALA A 140 -6.13 -11.70 -14.05
CA ALA A 140 -4.90 -12.38 -13.68
C ALA A 140 -3.72 -12.01 -14.58
N ILE A 141 -3.93 -11.97 -15.89
CA ILE A 141 -2.90 -11.55 -16.85
C ILE A 141 -2.51 -10.10 -16.60
N LEU A 142 -3.48 -9.20 -16.41
CA LEU A 142 -3.24 -7.79 -16.14
C LEU A 142 -2.41 -7.61 -14.85
N SER A 143 -2.73 -8.35 -13.78
CA SER A 143 -1.98 -8.28 -12.52
C SER A 143 -0.54 -8.75 -12.67
N VAL A 144 -0.30 -9.83 -13.43
CA VAL A 144 1.06 -10.33 -13.72
C VAL A 144 1.84 -9.32 -14.55
N VAL A 145 1.22 -8.72 -15.57
CA VAL A 145 1.87 -7.69 -16.41
C VAL A 145 2.23 -6.47 -15.58
N LEU A 146 1.30 -5.95 -14.77
CA LEU A 146 1.58 -4.79 -13.90
C LEU A 146 2.69 -5.09 -12.90
N PHE A 147 2.70 -6.29 -12.31
CA PHE A 147 3.76 -6.71 -11.40
C PHE A 147 5.11 -6.81 -12.11
N ALA A 148 5.16 -7.42 -13.30
CA ALA A 148 6.37 -7.49 -14.11
C ALA A 148 6.89 -6.10 -14.51
N CYS A 149 5.99 -5.17 -14.90
CA CYS A 149 6.35 -3.78 -15.17
C CYS A 149 6.94 -3.07 -13.95
N LEU A 150 6.35 -3.29 -12.77
CA LEU A 150 6.86 -2.72 -11.51
C LEU A 150 8.25 -3.28 -11.17
N CYS A 151 8.45 -4.60 -11.31
CA CYS A 151 9.76 -5.22 -11.11
C CYS A 151 10.81 -4.68 -12.11
N ALA A 152 10.44 -4.55 -13.38
CA ALA A 152 11.32 -4.00 -14.41
C ALA A 152 11.68 -2.54 -14.11
N TYR A 153 10.70 -1.73 -13.70
CA TYR A 153 10.92 -0.34 -13.28
C TYR A 153 11.87 -0.25 -12.08
N SER A 154 11.63 -1.06 -11.04
CA SER A 154 12.50 -1.10 -9.86
C SER A 154 13.93 -1.54 -10.21
N ALA A 155 14.08 -2.55 -11.07
CA ALA A 155 15.37 -3.00 -11.55
C ALA A 155 16.10 -1.91 -12.35
N ALA A 156 15.39 -1.20 -13.23
CA ALA A 156 15.94 -0.10 -14.02
C ALA A 156 16.39 1.08 -13.14
N LEU A 157 15.60 1.42 -12.10
CA LEU A 157 16.00 2.44 -11.12
C LEU A 157 17.26 2.04 -10.37
N ASN A 158 17.32 0.82 -9.83
CA ASN A 158 18.50 0.35 -9.12
C ASN A 158 19.75 0.33 -10.02
N PHE A 159 19.62 -0.16 -11.25
CA PHE A 159 20.70 -0.13 -12.24
C PHE A 159 21.16 1.31 -12.55
N GLY A 160 20.21 2.23 -12.72
CA GLY A 160 20.50 3.64 -12.95
C GLY A 160 21.24 4.29 -11.78
N LEU A 161 20.81 4.01 -10.55
CA LEU A 161 21.48 4.50 -9.34
C LEU A 161 22.90 3.94 -9.19
N GLU A 162 23.09 2.64 -9.42
CA GLU A 162 24.43 2.03 -9.40
C GLU A 162 25.34 2.57 -10.51
N PHE A 163 24.79 2.82 -11.70
CA PHE A 163 25.52 3.44 -12.79
C PHE A 163 25.98 4.87 -12.42
N LEU A 164 25.09 5.70 -11.88
CA LEU A 164 25.43 7.06 -11.41
C LEU A 164 26.49 7.04 -10.30
N ARG A 165 26.35 6.12 -9.35
CA ARG A 165 27.32 5.93 -8.28
C ARG A 165 28.69 5.51 -8.81
N SER A 166 28.72 4.61 -9.80
CA SER A 166 29.96 4.18 -10.45
C SER A 166 30.60 5.32 -11.24
N ALA A 167 29.82 6.12 -11.96
CA ALA A 167 30.29 7.29 -12.68
C ALA A 167 30.87 8.37 -11.74
N ALA A 168 30.24 8.58 -10.58
CA ALA A 168 30.72 9.51 -9.55
C ALA A 168 32.11 9.12 -8.99
N ASN A 169 32.42 7.83 -8.95
CA ASN A 169 33.73 7.37 -8.51
C ASN A 169 34.87 7.65 -9.52
N HIS A 170 34.55 7.95 -10.77
CA HIS A 170 35.52 8.12 -11.86
C HIS A 170 35.56 9.56 -12.41
N ASN A 171 34.60 10.42 -12.05
CA ASN A 171 34.53 11.78 -12.59
C ASN A 171 34.08 12.74 -11.48
N ALA A 172 34.84 13.82 -11.26
CA ALA A 172 34.55 14.83 -10.22
C ALA A 172 33.22 15.56 -10.45
N GLU A 173 32.79 15.78 -11.69
CA GLU A 173 31.54 16.42 -12.03
C GLU A 173 30.35 15.50 -11.66
N ALA A 174 30.42 14.23 -12.05
CA ALA A 174 29.43 13.22 -11.67
C ALA A 174 29.39 12.96 -10.16
N ALA A 175 30.52 13.16 -9.45
CA ALA A 175 30.56 13.08 -7.99
C ALA A 175 29.80 14.24 -7.32
N ALA A 176 29.84 15.45 -7.89
CA ALA A 176 29.07 16.60 -7.41
C ALA A 176 27.56 16.38 -7.62
N ASP A 177 27.15 15.92 -8.79
CA ASP A 177 25.76 15.58 -9.12
C ASP A 177 25.21 14.49 -8.20
N TRP A 178 26.02 13.46 -7.92
CA TRP A 178 25.66 12.38 -6.99
C TRP A 178 25.50 12.89 -5.55
N ALA A 179 26.37 13.78 -5.10
CA ALA A 179 26.30 14.37 -3.76
C ALA A 179 25.02 15.20 -3.61
N GLU A 180 24.70 16.04 -4.61
CA GLU A 180 23.46 16.85 -4.62
C GLU A 180 22.20 15.95 -4.61
N PHE A 181 22.18 14.90 -5.44
CA PHE A 181 21.09 13.91 -5.45
C PHE A 181 20.94 13.23 -4.09
N TYR A 182 22.05 12.80 -3.47
CA TYR A 182 22.04 12.13 -2.18
C TYR A 182 21.54 13.04 -1.07
N ASP A 183 21.96 14.30 -1.04
CA ASP A 183 21.50 15.29 -0.08
C ASP A 183 20.01 15.59 -0.24
N MET A 184 19.51 15.75 -1.45
CA MET A 184 18.10 15.94 -1.73
C MET A 184 17.28 14.73 -1.28
N PHE A 185 17.77 13.51 -1.53
CA PHE A 185 17.11 12.27 -1.12
C PHE A 185 17.13 12.11 0.41
N ALA A 186 18.26 12.40 1.06
CA ALA A 186 18.39 12.37 2.51
C ALA A 186 17.45 13.39 3.19
N LEU A 187 17.34 14.60 2.65
CA LEU A 187 16.40 15.62 3.13
C LEU A 187 14.95 15.16 2.97
N SER A 188 14.60 14.48 1.87
CA SER A 188 13.26 13.94 1.67
C SER A 188 12.88 12.87 2.70
N LEU A 189 13.85 12.09 3.19
CA LEU A 189 13.64 11.08 4.24
C LEU A 189 13.50 11.69 5.65
N ILE A 190 14.07 12.86 5.89
CA ILE A 190 13.97 13.57 7.18
C ILE A 190 12.61 14.28 7.31
N HIS A 191 12.00 14.69 6.20
CA HIS A 191 10.74 15.42 6.17
C HIS A 191 9.49 14.52 6.01
N ILE A 192 9.65 13.22 5.92
CA ILE A 192 8.57 12.20 5.95
C ILE A 192 8.52 11.61 7.35
#